data_44cf3abe2f3ede2aa7544c1c3718d3d3
#
_entry.id   44cf3abe2f3ede2aa7544c1c3718d3d3
#
_cell.length_a   1.000
_cell.length_b   1.000
_cell.length_c   1.000
_cell.angle_alpha   90.00
_cell.angle_beta   90.00
_cell.angle_gamma   90.00
#
_symmetry.space_group_name_H-M   'P 1'
#
loop_
_entity.id
_entity.type
_entity.pdbx_description
1 polymer ?
#
loop_
_entity_poly.entity_id
_entity_poly.type
_entity_poly.pdbx_seq_one_letter_code
_entity_poly.pdbx_strand_id
1 'polypeptide(L)'
;MRTLAKSILLSVIFFATINVMAKGVNDNDFVSVVNGKLMLNGKPYKYVGTNMWYAAILASEGRGGNRAKLCSELDRLHSLGVDNLRILVGADGGEGLTSHVMPVLQPEPGVYNDTILQGLDYLLVQLEQRGMKAVLYLNNSWEWSGGYSAYLEWAGQGKALIPRVDGYKQYVGYVKEFVHNKVAKQLFYNHVQRIVSRSNSITGKPYSESPAIMSWQIGNEPRAFSREGLADFREYILTTARIIKGIDARHLVSTGSEGLMGCEFSLECWTDIHAAPEIDYANIHIWPATWRWIKRDEMFTNVEKACQASKEYVQRHYDAIKQYAKPIVLEEFGYHRDDFSFAPGSPTVARDKYYTFITNLMLEGDMLAGCNFWAWSGSARPAHLWWEPWDDHTGDPAQEEQGLYSVFDCDHSTLGVIAAAAERARKASQ
;
A
#
# COMPACT_ATOMS: atom_id res chain seq x y z
N MET A 1 60.56 -43.81 22.96
CA MET A 1 59.55 -44.04 21.93
C MET A 1 58.22 -43.73 22.54
N ARG A 2 57.68 -42.54 22.24
CA ARG A 2 56.37 -42.08 22.71
C ARG A 2 55.43 -41.94 21.48
N THR A 3 54.43 -42.80 21.43
CA THR A 3 53.41 -42.84 20.37
C THR A 3 52.37 -41.75 20.65
N LEU A 4 52.21 -40.77 19.72
CA LEU A 4 51.18 -39.81 19.73
C LEU A 4 49.90 -40.41 19.08
N ALA A 5 48.82 -40.52 19.84
CA ALA A 5 47.50 -40.82 19.32
C ALA A 5 46.85 -39.51 18.85
N LYS A 6 46.52 -39.39 17.57
CA LYS A 6 45.71 -38.30 17.00
C LYS A 6 44.26 -38.69 17.11
N SER A 7 43.53 -37.97 17.96
CA SER A 7 42.07 -38.05 18.03
C SER A 7 41.48 -37.20 16.89
N ILE A 8 40.76 -37.83 15.98
CA ILE A 8 39.97 -37.19 14.94
C ILE A 8 38.56 -36.96 15.54
N LEU A 9 38.23 -35.71 15.76
CA LEU A 9 36.89 -35.28 16.18
C LEU A 9 35.98 -35.17 14.94
N LEU A 10 35.08 -36.12 14.76
CA LEU A 10 34.10 -36.12 13.68
C LEU A 10 32.91 -35.25 14.13
N SER A 11 32.81 -34.04 13.59
CA SER A 11 31.61 -33.18 13.80
C SER A 11 30.50 -33.67 12.89
N VAL A 12 29.49 -34.30 13.44
CA VAL A 12 28.27 -34.67 12.75
C VAL A 12 27.37 -33.42 12.75
N ILE A 13 27.27 -32.78 11.60
CA ILE A 13 26.27 -31.69 11.38
C ILE A 13 24.94 -32.38 11.11
N PHE A 14 24.00 -32.26 12.07
CA PHE A 14 22.63 -32.66 11.89
C PHE A 14 21.91 -31.58 11.05
N PHE A 15 21.69 -31.84 9.77
CA PHE A 15 20.71 -31.10 8.97
C PHE A 15 19.32 -31.57 9.38
N ALA A 16 18.65 -30.77 10.20
CA ALA A 16 17.22 -30.94 10.42
C ALA A 16 16.49 -30.47 9.15
N THR A 17 16.15 -31.39 8.27
CA THR A 17 15.20 -31.13 7.19
C THR A 17 13.83 -30.93 7.80
N ILE A 18 13.40 -29.66 7.90
CA ILE A 18 12.02 -29.32 8.22
C ILE A 18 11.20 -29.72 6.98
N ASN A 19 10.57 -30.88 7.04
CA ASN A 19 9.52 -31.25 6.09
C ASN A 19 8.30 -30.36 6.38
N VAL A 20 8.24 -29.18 5.78
CA VAL A 20 6.99 -28.42 5.63
C VAL A 20 6.17 -29.21 4.61
N MET A 21 5.27 -30.07 5.10
CA MET A 21 4.23 -30.62 4.25
C MET A 21 3.49 -29.43 3.67
N ALA A 22 3.59 -29.22 2.36
CA ALA A 22 2.80 -28.24 1.65
C ALA A 22 1.33 -28.62 1.81
N LYS A 23 0.62 -27.98 2.76
CA LYS A 23 -0.84 -27.98 2.78
C LYS A 23 -1.29 -27.52 1.39
N GLY A 24 -2.13 -28.29 0.73
CA GLY A 24 -2.76 -27.86 -0.52
C GLY A 24 -3.48 -26.52 -0.26
N VAL A 25 -3.30 -25.57 -1.16
CA VAL A 25 -3.92 -24.24 -1.07
C VAL A 25 -5.44 -24.43 -1.10
N ASN A 26 -6.13 -23.99 -0.04
CA ASN A 26 -7.59 -24.04 0.05
C ASN A 26 -8.16 -22.68 -0.39
N ASP A 27 -9.24 -22.68 -1.17
CA ASP A 27 -9.89 -21.43 -1.60
C ASP A 27 -10.34 -20.55 -0.42
N ASN A 28 -10.58 -21.12 0.73
CA ASN A 28 -10.89 -20.39 1.96
C ASN A 28 -9.71 -19.57 2.51
N ASP A 29 -8.46 -19.86 2.12
CA ASP A 29 -7.28 -19.12 2.55
C ASP A 29 -7.18 -17.74 1.84
N PHE A 30 -7.98 -17.53 0.79
CA PHE A 30 -8.05 -16.29 0.03
C PHE A 30 -9.16 -15.38 0.54
N VAL A 31 -8.90 -14.07 0.51
CA VAL A 31 -9.96 -13.10 0.78
C VAL A 31 -10.90 -13.04 -0.41
N SER A 32 -12.20 -13.06 -0.14
CA SER A 32 -13.26 -12.99 -1.14
C SER A 32 -14.29 -11.93 -0.76
N VAL A 33 -15.16 -11.58 -1.72
CA VAL A 33 -16.32 -10.70 -1.46
C VAL A 33 -17.60 -11.50 -1.57
N VAL A 34 -18.40 -11.52 -0.52
CA VAL A 34 -19.69 -12.20 -0.49
C VAL A 34 -20.73 -11.26 0.12
N ASN A 35 -21.78 -10.96 -0.62
CA ASN A 35 -22.88 -10.10 -0.18
C ASN A 35 -22.40 -8.76 0.39
N GLY A 36 -21.44 -8.10 -0.27
CA GLY A 36 -20.91 -6.80 0.13
C GLY A 36 -19.97 -6.83 1.34
N LYS A 37 -19.47 -8.00 1.74
CA LYS A 37 -18.52 -8.15 2.84
C LYS A 37 -17.26 -8.84 2.38
N LEU A 38 -16.13 -8.41 2.92
CA LEU A 38 -14.88 -9.17 2.80
C LEU A 38 -15.00 -10.43 3.67
N MET A 39 -14.57 -11.57 3.13
CA MET A 39 -14.60 -12.87 3.81
C MET A 39 -13.22 -13.52 3.77
N LEU A 40 -12.83 -14.18 4.86
CA LEU A 40 -11.62 -14.99 4.95
C LEU A 40 -11.93 -16.24 5.81
N ASN A 41 -11.55 -17.42 5.35
CA ASN A 41 -11.84 -18.67 6.03
C ASN A 41 -13.35 -18.88 6.31
N GLY A 42 -14.21 -18.40 5.40
CA GLY A 42 -15.67 -18.49 5.51
C GLY A 42 -16.29 -17.55 6.56
N LYS A 43 -15.52 -16.64 7.14
CA LYS A 43 -15.96 -15.66 8.14
C LYS A 43 -15.80 -14.23 7.62
N PRO A 44 -16.58 -13.27 8.14
CA PRO A 44 -16.33 -11.86 7.84
C PRO A 44 -14.87 -11.47 8.14
N TYR A 45 -14.24 -10.74 7.24
CA TYR A 45 -12.88 -10.22 7.40
C TYR A 45 -12.91 -8.71 7.54
N LYS A 46 -12.83 -8.23 8.78
CA LYS A 46 -12.73 -6.80 9.10
C LYS A 46 -11.38 -6.56 9.75
N TYR A 47 -10.64 -5.53 9.31
CA TYR A 47 -9.25 -5.38 9.71
C TYR A 47 -8.81 -3.93 9.91
N VAL A 48 -7.79 -3.75 10.74
CA VAL A 48 -6.93 -2.57 10.77
C VAL A 48 -5.60 -2.96 10.14
N GLY A 49 -5.23 -2.29 9.07
CA GLY A 49 -4.00 -2.50 8.34
C GLY A 49 -3.13 -1.24 8.32
N THR A 50 -2.03 -1.31 7.60
CA THR A 50 -1.11 -0.17 7.41
C THR A 50 -0.57 -0.11 5.99
N ASN A 51 -0.10 1.08 5.60
CA ASN A 51 0.76 1.25 4.45
C ASN A 51 2.22 0.99 4.87
N MET A 52 2.89 0.12 4.15
CA MET A 52 4.33 -0.13 4.24
C MET A 52 4.87 -0.21 2.82
N TRP A 53 4.77 0.92 2.09
CA TRP A 53 5.04 1.02 0.67
C TRP A 53 6.43 0.47 0.29
N TYR A 54 7.42 0.66 1.17
CA TYR A 54 8.82 0.27 0.98
C TYR A 54 9.12 -1.21 1.32
N ALA A 55 8.13 -2.01 1.69
CA ALA A 55 8.35 -3.36 2.22
C ALA A 55 9.09 -4.29 1.25
N ALA A 56 8.85 -4.19 -0.06
CA ALA A 56 9.57 -4.99 -1.07
C ALA A 56 11.07 -4.61 -1.15
N ILE A 57 11.37 -3.31 -1.00
CA ILE A 57 12.76 -2.82 -0.96
C ILE A 57 13.44 -3.34 0.31
N LEU A 58 12.80 -3.19 1.48
CA LEU A 58 13.33 -3.67 2.75
C LEU A 58 13.55 -5.19 2.76
N ALA A 59 12.72 -5.95 2.04
CA ALA A 59 12.82 -7.40 1.88
C ALA A 59 13.94 -7.86 0.93
N SER A 60 14.54 -6.94 0.17
CA SER A 60 15.58 -7.26 -0.80
C SER A 60 16.93 -7.56 -0.13
N GLU A 61 17.82 -8.18 -0.87
CA GLU A 61 19.25 -8.34 -0.49
C GLU A 61 20.12 -7.23 -1.09
N GLY A 62 19.48 -6.29 -1.81
CA GLY A 62 20.14 -5.14 -2.40
C GLY A 62 20.28 -3.99 -1.44
N ARG A 63 20.78 -2.88 -1.98
CA ARG A 63 20.93 -1.63 -1.26
C ARG A 63 19.55 -1.11 -0.80
N GLY A 64 19.43 -0.69 0.44
CA GLY A 64 18.15 -0.34 1.08
C GLY A 64 17.40 -1.53 1.68
N GLY A 65 17.84 -2.76 1.43
CA GLY A 65 17.26 -3.99 1.98
C GLY A 65 17.82 -4.38 3.34
N ASN A 66 16.98 -4.98 4.18
CA ASN A 66 17.35 -5.57 5.46
C ASN A 66 16.26 -6.57 5.90
N ARG A 67 16.44 -7.84 5.53
CA ARG A 67 15.50 -8.92 5.84
C ARG A 67 15.28 -9.14 7.34
N ALA A 68 16.32 -8.96 8.16
CA ALA A 68 16.19 -9.11 9.61
C ALA A 68 15.29 -8.00 10.19
N LYS A 69 15.48 -6.74 9.75
CA LYS A 69 14.60 -5.63 10.11
C LYS A 69 13.18 -5.87 9.61
N LEU A 70 13.01 -6.31 8.35
CA LEU A 70 11.69 -6.66 7.83
C LEU A 70 10.97 -7.66 8.72
N CYS A 71 11.61 -8.79 9.04
CA CYS A 71 10.99 -9.83 9.88
C CYS A 71 10.60 -9.27 11.26
N SER A 72 11.45 -8.46 11.87
CA SER A 72 11.16 -7.80 13.15
C SER A 72 9.96 -6.85 13.06
N GLU A 73 9.85 -6.08 11.97
CA GLU A 73 8.72 -5.18 11.76
C GLU A 73 7.41 -5.95 11.50
N LEU A 74 7.46 -7.04 10.72
CA LEU A 74 6.30 -7.90 10.50
C LEU A 74 5.84 -8.59 11.80
N ASP A 75 6.77 -9.09 12.63
CA ASP A 75 6.45 -9.69 13.92
C ASP A 75 5.80 -8.65 14.85
N ARG A 76 6.29 -7.43 14.85
CA ARG A 76 5.72 -6.31 15.63
C ARG A 76 4.32 -5.97 15.15
N LEU A 77 4.10 -5.77 13.85
CA LEU A 77 2.77 -5.51 13.27
C LEU A 77 1.80 -6.63 13.60
N HIS A 78 2.20 -7.88 13.40
CA HIS A 78 1.38 -9.05 13.73
C HIS A 78 1.01 -9.09 15.22
N SER A 79 1.95 -8.76 16.13
CA SER A 79 1.69 -8.69 17.57
C SER A 79 0.68 -7.60 17.94
N LEU A 80 0.63 -6.50 17.19
CA LEU A 80 -0.38 -5.44 17.33
C LEU A 80 -1.73 -5.82 16.70
N GLY A 81 -1.80 -6.95 15.98
CA GLY A 81 -2.97 -7.39 15.21
C GLY A 81 -3.15 -6.67 13.88
N VAL A 82 -2.12 -6.01 13.39
CA VAL A 82 -2.08 -5.36 12.07
C VAL A 82 -1.59 -6.38 11.05
N ASP A 83 -2.53 -7.10 10.46
CA ASP A 83 -2.24 -8.25 9.58
C ASP A 83 -2.52 -7.96 8.09
N ASN A 84 -2.75 -6.68 7.72
CA ASN A 84 -2.96 -6.26 6.33
C ASN A 84 -2.01 -5.12 5.98
N LEU A 85 -1.22 -5.30 4.94
CA LEU A 85 -0.25 -4.33 4.47
C LEU A 85 -0.56 -3.89 3.04
N ARG A 86 -0.54 -2.58 2.79
CA ARG A 86 -0.61 -2.02 1.44
C ARG A 86 0.80 -1.66 0.99
N ILE A 87 1.23 -2.22 -0.15
CA ILE A 87 2.64 -2.30 -0.56
C ILE A 87 2.78 -1.85 -2.01
N LEU A 88 3.79 -1.03 -2.29
CA LEU A 88 4.14 -0.61 -3.64
C LEU A 88 4.87 -1.73 -4.40
N VAL A 89 4.36 -2.06 -5.58
CA VAL A 89 5.03 -2.89 -6.60
C VAL A 89 5.23 -2.04 -7.85
N GLY A 90 6.00 -1.00 -7.69
CA GLY A 90 6.31 0.03 -8.68
C GLY A 90 7.67 0.65 -8.33
N ALA A 91 7.82 1.91 -8.54
CA ALA A 91 9.03 2.71 -8.61
C ALA A 91 9.66 2.62 -10.00
N ASP A 92 9.17 3.50 -10.85
CA ASP A 92 9.44 3.56 -12.29
C ASP A 92 10.29 4.79 -12.63
N GLY A 93 11.16 4.68 -13.62
CA GLY A 93 11.99 5.80 -14.10
C GLY A 93 13.43 5.76 -13.61
N GLY A 94 14.20 6.80 -13.97
CA GLY A 94 15.62 6.87 -13.64
C GLY A 94 15.90 7.01 -12.15
N GLU A 95 17.00 6.43 -11.69
CA GLU A 95 17.48 6.61 -10.31
C GLU A 95 18.04 8.02 -10.06
N GLY A 96 17.98 8.48 -8.81
CA GLY A 96 18.57 9.73 -8.38
C GLY A 96 17.74 10.99 -8.70
N LEU A 97 16.49 10.83 -9.12
CA LEU A 97 15.57 11.95 -9.27
C LEU A 97 15.20 12.53 -7.90
N THR A 98 15.04 13.85 -7.85
CA THR A 98 14.61 14.55 -6.63
C THR A 98 13.26 14.00 -6.15
N SER A 99 13.14 13.76 -4.85
CA SER A 99 11.90 13.27 -4.21
C SER A 99 11.42 11.90 -4.69
N HIS A 100 12.29 11.13 -5.34
CA HIS A 100 11.95 9.82 -5.90
C HIS A 100 12.47 8.67 -5.03
N VAL A 101 11.69 7.62 -4.96
CA VAL A 101 12.04 6.39 -4.26
C VAL A 101 13.26 5.72 -4.89
N MET A 102 14.19 5.25 -4.06
CA MET A 102 15.35 4.48 -4.47
C MET A 102 15.55 3.25 -3.55
N PRO A 103 15.98 2.12 -4.11
CA PRO A 103 16.23 1.83 -5.53
C PRO A 103 14.91 1.71 -6.32
N VAL A 104 14.96 1.94 -7.63
CA VAL A 104 13.79 1.80 -8.50
C VAL A 104 13.58 0.35 -8.91
N LEU A 105 12.32 -0.04 -9.11
CA LEU A 105 11.94 -1.37 -9.59
C LEU A 105 12.11 -1.50 -11.11
N GLN A 106 11.69 -0.49 -11.86
CA GLN A 106 11.72 -0.48 -13.32
C GLN A 106 12.43 0.79 -13.82
N PRO A 107 13.77 0.76 -14.00
CA PRO A 107 14.53 1.93 -14.47
C PRO A 107 14.23 2.31 -15.92
N GLU A 108 13.88 1.34 -16.76
CA GLU A 108 13.49 1.50 -18.14
C GLU A 108 12.31 0.58 -18.48
N PRO A 109 11.51 0.85 -19.52
CA PRO A 109 10.35 0.03 -19.85
C PRO A 109 10.70 -1.45 -20.04
N GLY A 110 10.14 -2.31 -19.19
CA GLY A 110 10.36 -3.76 -19.25
C GLY A 110 11.70 -4.24 -18.68
N VAL A 111 12.56 -3.35 -18.20
CA VAL A 111 13.81 -3.69 -17.49
C VAL A 111 13.56 -3.62 -15.99
N TYR A 112 13.77 -4.72 -15.28
CA TYR A 112 13.45 -4.82 -13.87
C TYR A 112 14.68 -5.03 -13.00
N ASN A 113 14.65 -4.45 -11.81
CA ASN A 113 15.58 -4.75 -10.74
C ASN A 113 15.21 -6.08 -10.08
N ASP A 114 15.87 -7.16 -10.50
CA ASP A 114 15.59 -8.50 -9.99
C ASP A 114 15.78 -8.62 -8.47
N THR A 115 16.65 -7.81 -7.88
CA THR A 115 16.87 -7.81 -6.43
C THR A 115 15.62 -7.39 -5.67
N ILE A 116 14.88 -6.38 -6.17
CA ILE A 116 13.61 -5.94 -5.58
C ILE A 116 12.52 -6.97 -5.85
N LEU A 117 12.47 -7.57 -7.05
CA LEU A 117 11.52 -8.64 -7.35
C LEU A 117 11.72 -9.86 -6.45
N GLN A 118 12.97 -10.26 -6.16
CA GLN A 118 13.28 -11.30 -5.18
C GLN A 118 12.93 -10.85 -3.75
N GLY A 119 13.05 -9.55 -3.46
CA GLY A 119 12.57 -8.97 -2.21
C GLY A 119 11.06 -9.13 -2.06
N LEU A 120 10.29 -8.85 -3.11
CA LEU A 120 8.84 -9.08 -3.11
C LEU A 120 8.50 -10.57 -2.93
N ASP A 121 9.24 -11.48 -3.59
CA ASP A 121 9.08 -12.92 -3.41
C ASP A 121 9.29 -13.32 -1.94
N TYR A 122 10.36 -12.81 -1.32
CA TYR A 122 10.66 -13.07 0.09
C TYR A 122 9.60 -12.49 1.02
N LEU A 123 9.16 -11.26 0.77
CA LEU A 123 8.11 -10.61 1.54
C LEU A 123 6.83 -11.44 1.55
N LEU A 124 6.35 -11.90 0.41
CA LEU A 124 5.15 -12.73 0.32
C LEU A 124 5.27 -14.02 1.12
N VAL A 125 6.44 -14.69 1.09
CA VAL A 125 6.70 -15.86 1.94
C VAL A 125 6.62 -15.52 3.43
N GLN A 126 7.18 -14.38 3.84
CA GLN A 126 7.17 -13.94 5.24
C GLN A 126 5.77 -13.55 5.72
N LEU A 127 4.94 -12.96 4.84
CA LEU A 127 3.53 -12.67 5.13
C LEU A 127 2.71 -13.96 5.24
N GLU A 128 2.90 -14.91 4.31
CA GLU A 128 2.21 -16.20 4.35
C GLU A 128 2.50 -16.98 5.63
N GLN A 129 3.76 -17.02 6.07
CA GLN A 129 4.16 -17.69 7.32
C GLN A 129 3.50 -17.10 8.56
N ARG A 130 3.13 -15.81 8.53
CA ARG A 130 2.44 -15.09 9.62
C ARG A 130 0.92 -15.01 9.47
N GLY A 131 0.37 -15.54 8.37
CA GLY A 131 -1.05 -15.39 8.04
C GLY A 131 -1.46 -13.96 7.69
N MET A 132 -0.49 -13.10 7.37
CA MET A 132 -0.72 -11.71 7.00
C MET A 132 -1.12 -11.58 5.53
N LYS A 133 -1.78 -10.48 5.19
CA LYS A 133 -2.28 -10.18 3.85
C LYS A 133 -1.61 -8.94 3.26
N ALA A 134 -1.50 -8.91 1.93
CA ALA A 134 -0.96 -7.79 1.18
C ALA A 134 -1.95 -7.28 0.14
N VAL A 135 -2.09 -5.97 0.04
CA VAL A 135 -2.65 -5.25 -1.11
C VAL A 135 -1.47 -4.72 -1.91
N LEU A 136 -1.31 -5.19 -3.14
CA LEU A 136 -0.17 -4.87 -3.99
C LEU A 136 -0.59 -3.86 -5.06
N TYR A 137 -0.16 -2.59 -4.92
CA TYR A 137 -0.47 -1.57 -5.93
C TYR A 137 0.65 -1.42 -6.96
N LEU A 138 0.25 -1.36 -8.23
CA LEU A 138 1.12 -1.59 -9.39
C LEU A 138 1.62 -0.31 -10.06
N ASN A 139 1.07 0.85 -9.69
CA ASN A 139 1.42 2.15 -10.26
C ASN A 139 1.19 3.27 -9.24
N ASN A 140 1.49 4.48 -9.66
CA ASN A 140 1.21 5.69 -8.90
C ASN A 140 0.79 6.81 -9.86
N SER A 141 -0.12 7.67 -9.47
CA SER A 141 -0.34 8.89 -10.23
C SER A 141 0.66 9.99 -9.90
N TRP A 142 1.35 9.84 -8.75
CA TRP A 142 2.35 10.78 -8.24
C TRP A 142 3.77 10.37 -8.60
N GLU A 143 4.63 11.35 -8.75
CA GLU A 143 6.01 11.20 -9.23
C GLU A 143 6.97 10.52 -8.24
N TRP A 144 6.65 10.49 -6.95
CA TRP A 144 7.59 9.98 -5.94
C TRP A 144 7.99 8.50 -6.12
N SER A 145 7.25 7.79 -6.95
CA SER A 145 7.63 6.47 -7.46
C SER A 145 7.58 6.40 -8.99
N GLY A 146 7.83 7.51 -9.68
CA GLY A 146 7.82 7.65 -11.14
C GLY A 146 6.43 7.83 -11.72
N GLY A 147 5.60 6.83 -11.59
CA GLY A 147 4.17 6.88 -11.93
C GLY A 147 3.88 7.40 -13.34
N TYR A 148 2.77 8.12 -13.49
CA TYR A 148 2.33 8.63 -14.80
C TYR A 148 3.40 9.46 -15.51
N SER A 149 4.21 10.20 -14.74
CA SER A 149 5.25 11.07 -15.30
C SER A 149 6.34 10.24 -16.01
N ALA A 150 6.79 9.14 -15.41
CA ALA A 150 7.78 8.24 -16.00
C ALA A 150 7.24 7.55 -17.27
N TYR A 151 6.00 7.05 -17.23
CA TYR A 151 5.39 6.40 -18.39
C TYR A 151 5.19 7.36 -19.57
N LEU A 152 4.89 8.63 -19.31
CA LEU A 152 4.81 9.66 -20.36
C LEU A 152 6.18 9.98 -20.95
N GLU A 153 7.23 10.08 -20.14
CA GLU A 153 8.60 10.23 -20.62
C GLU A 153 8.99 9.06 -21.54
N TRP A 154 8.73 7.84 -21.12
CA TRP A 154 8.99 6.64 -21.93
C TRP A 154 8.16 6.57 -23.21
N ALA A 155 6.99 7.20 -23.21
CA ALA A 155 6.14 7.35 -24.39
C ALA A 155 6.58 8.50 -25.32
N GLY A 156 7.72 9.16 -25.03
CA GLY A 156 8.27 10.24 -25.86
C GLY A 156 7.57 11.59 -25.69
N GLN A 157 6.88 11.81 -24.56
CA GLN A 157 6.17 13.07 -24.27
C GLN A 157 7.07 14.13 -23.59
N GLY A 158 8.38 14.00 -23.70
CA GLY A 158 9.36 14.87 -23.04
C GLY A 158 9.81 14.31 -21.70
N LYS A 159 10.60 15.08 -20.96
CA LYS A 159 11.15 14.69 -19.66
C LYS A 159 10.04 14.59 -18.62
N ALA A 160 10.13 13.57 -17.75
CA ALA A 160 9.26 13.43 -16.59
C ALA A 160 9.32 14.68 -15.70
N LEU A 161 8.16 15.23 -15.36
CA LEU A 161 8.05 16.39 -14.49
C LEU A 161 7.92 15.98 -13.03
N ILE A 162 8.47 16.79 -12.14
CA ILE A 162 8.50 16.61 -10.70
C ILE A 162 7.90 17.85 -10.04
N PRO A 163 6.78 17.77 -9.29
CA PRO A 163 6.09 18.93 -8.72
C PRO A 163 7.01 19.86 -7.92
N ARG A 164 7.93 19.28 -7.16
CA ARG A 164 8.86 20.03 -6.30
C ARG A 164 9.92 20.82 -7.11
N VAL A 165 10.22 20.40 -8.34
CA VAL A 165 11.20 21.02 -9.23
C VAL A 165 10.51 21.92 -10.26
N ASP A 166 9.49 21.37 -10.92
CA ASP A 166 8.86 22.00 -12.10
C ASP A 166 7.57 22.78 -11.74
N GLY A 167 7.06 22.56 -10.52
CA GLY A 167 5.82 23.16 -10.03
C GLY A 167 4.58 22.27 -10.25
N TYR A 168 3.67 22.31 -9.28
CA TYR A 168 2.47 21.45 -9.26
C TYR A 168 1.55 21.66 -10.47
N LYS A 169 1.37 22.90 -10.91
CA LYS A 169 0.51 23.22 -12.06
C LYS A 169 1.05 22.63 -13.36
N GLN A 170 2.37 22.70 -13.55
CA GLN A 170 3.06 22.15 -14.72
C GLN A 170 2.96 20.61 -14.70
N TYR A 171 3.21 20.02 -13.54
CA TYR A 171 3.06 18.59 -13.34
C TYR A 171 1.65 18.10 -13.70
N VAL A 172 0.60 18.68 -13.14
CA VAL A 172 -0.79 18.32 -13.45
C VAL A 172 -1.10 18.49 -14.94
N GLY A 173 -0.62 19.57 -15.54
CA GLY A 173 -0.76 19.80 -17.00
C GLY A 173 -0.10 18.74 -17.86
N TYR A 174 0.96 18.11 -17.35
CA TYR A 174 1.69 17.03 -18.04
C TYR A 174 1.02 15.67 -17.79
N VAL A 175 0.80 15.28 -16.53
CA VAL A 175 0.33 13.93 -16.20
C VAL A 175 -1.12 13.65 -16.59
N LYS A 176 -1.96 14.69 -16.80
CA LYS A 176 -3.31 14.52 -17.34
C LYS A 176 -3.32 13.85 -18.72
N GLU A 177 -2.22 13.95 -19.48
CA GLU A 177 -2.09 13.32 -20.80
C GLU A 177 -1.93 11.79 -20.72
N PHE A 178 -1.64 11.24 -19.55
CA PHE A 178 -1.43 9.79 -19.38
C PHE A 178 -2.64 8.98 -19.82
N VAL A 179 -3.84 9.36 -19.36
CA VAL A 179 -5.07 8.63 -19.68
C VAL A 179 -5.42 8.65 -21.16
N HIS A 180 -4.93 9.66 -21.91
CA HIS A 180 -5.10 9.80 -23.36
C HIS A 180 -3.99 9.09 -24.15
N ASN A 181 -2.83 8.85 -23.54
CA ASN A 181 -1.65 8.34 -24.24
C ASN A 181 -1.67 6.80 -24.33
N LYS A 182 -1.91 6.29 -25.53
CA LYS A 182 -1.98 4.84 -25.79
C LYS A 182 -0.66 4.11 -25.53
N VAL A 183 0.48 4.76 -25.82
CA VAL A 183 1.82 4.16 -25.63
C VAL A 183 2.12 4.04 -24.14
N ALA A 184 1.93 5.12 -23.37
CA ALA A 184 2.13 5.12 -21.93
C ALA A 184 1.27 4.07 -21.22
N LYS A 185 -0.02 3.99 -21.58
CA LYS A 185 -0.93 2.95 -21.04
C LYS A 185 -0.47 1.53 -21.42
N GLN A 186 0.00 1.32 -22.65
CA GLN A 186 0.46 0.00 -23.07
C GLN A 186 1.73 -0.42 -22.31
N LEU A 187 2.65 0.49 -22.05
CA LEU A 187 3.85 0.22 -21.22
C LEU A 187 3.44 -0.20 -19.82
N PHE A 188 2.46 0.50 -19.23
CA PHE A 188 1.92 0.11 -17.93
C PHE A 188 1.20 -1.25 -17.96
N TYR A 189 0.39 -1.53 -18.99
CA TYR A 189 -0.26 -2.85 -19.12
C TYR A 189 0.77 -3.99 -19.23
N ASN A 190 1.91 -3.75 -19.88
CA ASN A 190 3.00 -4.73 -19.93
C ASN A 190 3.61 -4.97 -18.53
N HIS A 191 3.76 -3.90 -17.74
CA HIS A 191 4.18 -4.01 -16.33
C HIS A 191 3.17 -4.85 -15.52
N VAL A 192 1.88 -4.55 -15.62
CA VAL A 192 0.82 -5.32 -14.95
C VAL A 192 0.91 -6.80 -15.30
N GLN A 193 1.01 -7.13 -16.59
CA GLN A 193 1.15 -8.51 -17.06
C GLN A 193 2.39 -9.18 -16.47
N ARG A 194 3.53 -8.50 -16.47
CA ARG A 194 4.80 -9.01 -15.95
C ARG A 194 4.72 -9.34 -14.46
N ILE A 195 4.11 -8.47 -13.67
CA ILE A 195 4.05 -8.65 -12.20
C ILE A 195 2.99 -9.67 -11.82
N VAL A 196 1.78 -9.57 -12.35
CA VAL A 196 0.67 -10.46 -11.98
C VAL A 196 0.93 -11.91 -12.40
N SER A 197 1.62 -12.14 -13.53
CA SER A 197 1.98 -13.49 -14.00
C SER A 197 3.25 -14.06 -13.37
N ARG A 198 3.85 -13.36 -12.38
CA ARG A 198 5.11 -13.79 -11.78
C ARG A 198 4.94 -15.09 -10.98
N SER A 199 5.95 -15.94 -11.06
CA SER A 199 6.15 -17.04 -10.11
C SER A 199 7.17 -16.62 -9.06
N ASN A 200 6.87 -16.90 -7.80
CA ASN A 200 7.76 -16.64 -6.67
C ASN A 200 9.03 -17.47 -6.80
N SER A 201 10.19 -16.83 -6.84
CA SER A 201 11.47 -17.50 -7.06
C SER A 201 11.91 -18.41 -5.91
N ILE A 202 11.31 -18.26 -4.73
CA ILE A 202 11.62 -19.04 -3.53
C ILE A 202 10.74 -20.29 -3.46
N THR A 203 9.44 -20.15 -3.73
CA THR A 203 8.46 -21.25 -3.61
C THR A 203 8.24 -21.97 -4.94
N GLY A 204 8.59 -21.38 -6.07
CA GLY A 204 8.29 -21.85 -7.42
C GLY A 204 6.81 -21.73 -7.82
N LYS A 205 5.95 -21.25 -6.94
CA LYS A 205 4.50 -21.11 -7.18
C LYS A 205 4.18 -19.79 -7.88
N PRO A 206 3.19 -19.74 -8.78
CA PRO A 206 2.70 -18.48 -9.32
C PRO A 206 2.10 -17.61 -8.22
N TYR A 207 2.15 -16.28 -8.38
CA TYR A 207 1.56 -15.33 -7.43
C TYR A 207 0.05 -15.54 -7.27
N SER A 208 -0.63 -15.99 -8.30
CA SER A 208 -2.06 -16.35 -8.25
C SER A 208 -2.39 -17.49 -7.28
N GLU A 209 -1.38 -18.18 -6.74
CA GLU A 209 -1.53 -19.21 -5.70
C GLU A 209 -1.07 -18.75 -4.31
N SER A 210 -0.63 -17.50 -4.14
CA SER A 210 -0.17 -16.99 -2.85
C SER A 210 -1.32 -16.48 -1.99
N PRO A 211 -1.70 -17.15 -0.91
CA PRO A 211 -2.75 -16.67 -0.03
C PRO A 211 -2.35 -15.41 0.76
N ALA A 212 -1.10 -14.99 0.72
CA ALA A 212 -0.66 -13.72 1.28
C ALA A 212 -1.18 -12.51 0.47
N ILE A 213 -1.44 -12.67 -0.82
CA ILE A 213 -2.01 -11.59 -1.62
C ILE A 213 -3.52 -11.53 -1.34
N MET A 214 -4.02 -10.39 -0.87
CA MET A 214 -5.44 -10.10 -0.78
C MET A 214 -5.95 -9.54 -2.10
N SER A 215 -5.24 -8.56 -2.64
CA SER A 215 -5.72 -7.81 -3.79
C SER A 215 -4.57 -7.30 -4.65
N TRP A 216 -4.77 -7.34 -5.94
CA TRP A 216 -4.07 -6.52 -6.91
C TRP A 216 -4.76 -5.15 -6.96
N GLN A 217 -3.98 -4.10 -6.85
CA GLN A 217 -4.47 -2.74 -6.89
C GLN A 217 -3.86 -1.99 -8.06
N ILE A 218 -4.68 -1.29 -8.83
CA ILE A 218 -4.26 -0.67 -10.09
C ILE A 218 -3.18 0.38 -9.86
N GLY A 219 -3.33 1.21 -8.83
CA GLY A 219 -2.32 2.22 -8.53
C GLY A 219 -2.53 2.89 -7.19
N ASN A 220 -1.58 3.75 -6.82
CA ASN A 220 -1.74 4.70 -5.75
C ASN A 220 -2.41 5.96 -6.30
N GLU A 221 -3.58 6.28 -5.77
CA GLU A 221 -4.34 7.48 -6.09
C GLU A 221 -4.50 7.78 -7.59
N PRO A 222 -4.95 6.78 -8.40
CA PRO A 222 -5.10 7.02 -9.82
C PRO A 222 -6.10 8.15 -10.09
N ARG A 223 -5.74 9.08 -11.00
CA ARG A 223 -6.52 10.26 -11.33
C ARG A 223 -6.57 10.52 -12.83
N ALA A 224 -7.61 11.21 -13.27
CA ALA A 224 -7.66 11.78 -14.62
C ALA A 224 -6.90 13.11 -14.72
N PHE A 225 -6.75 13.85 -13.61
CA PHE A 225 -6.20 15.21 -13.53
C PHE A 225 -6.95 16.25 -14.39
N SER A 226 -8.06 15.85 -14.98
CA SER A 226 -8.98 16.75 -15.68
C SER A 226 -10.37 16.12 -15.77
N ARG A 227 -11.42 16.94 -15.84
CA ARG A 227 -12.79 16.45 -16.03
C ARG A 227 -13.02 15.86 -17.42
N GLU A 228 -12.34 16.42 -18.42
CA GLU A 228 -12.38 15.95 -19.80
C GLU A 228 -11.80 14.53 -19.93
N GLY A 229 -10.85 14.19 -19.09
CA GLY A 229 -10.18 12.88 -19.08
C GLY A 229 -10.96 11.76 -18.37
N LEU A 230 -12.09 12.03 -17.71
CA LEU A 230 -12.79 11.04 -16.88
C LEU A 230 -13.25 9.79 -17.64
N ALA A 231 -13.68 9.92 -18.90
CA ALA A 231 -14.08 8.77 -19.72
C ALA A 231 -12.89 7.86 -20.03
N ASP A 232 -11.75 8.43 -20.46
CA ASP A 232 -10.53 7.68 -20.75
C ASP A 232 -9.89 7.12 -19.46
N PHE A 233 -10.01 7.83 -18.34
CA PHE A 233 -9.62 7.36 -17.03
C PHE A 233 -10.41 6.11 -16.62
N ARG A 234 -11.72 6.15 -16.73
CA ARG A 234 -12.57 4.99 -16.46
C ARG A 234 -12.17 3.78 -17.33
N GLU A 235 -11.97 4.01 -18.62
CA GLU A 235 -11.56 2.93 -19.55
C GLU A 235 -10.17 2.39 -19.19
N TYR A 236 -9.21 3.24 -18.82
CA TYR A 236 -7.89 2.84 -18.32
C TYR A 236 -7.99 1.94 -17.10
N ILE A 237 -8.77 2.34 -16.09
CA ILE A 237 -8.96 1.56 -14.86
C ILE A 237 -9.60 0.20 -15.17
N LEU A 238 -10.69 0.16 -15.91
CA LEU A 238 -11.40 -1.08 -16.19
C LEU A 238 -10.62 -2.00 -17.14
N THR A 239 -9.87 -1.45 -18.09
CA THR A 239 -8.97 -2.25 -18.94
C THR A 239 -7.87 -2.90 -18.11
N THR A 240 -7.26 -2.16 -17.17
CA THR A 240 -6.25 -2.71 -16.25
C THR A 240 -6.85 -3.84 -15.42
N ALA A 241 -8.05 -3.64 -14.85
CA ALA A 241 -8.74 -4.66 -14.06
C ALA A 241 -9.02 -5.93 -14.88
N ARG A 242 -9.49 -5.79 -16.14
CA ARG A 242 -9.68 -6.94 -17.07
C ARG A 242 -8.40 -7.70 -17.36
N ILE A 243 -7.28 -6.99 -17.54
CA ILE A 243 -5.96 -7.63 -17.74
C ILE A 243 -5.58 -8.43 -16.48
N ILE A 244 -5.72 -7.87 -15.31
CA ILE A 244 -5.42 -8.57 -14.04
C ILE A 244 -6.30 -9.81 -13.91
N LYS A 245 -7.63 -9.67 -14.04
CA LYS A 245 -8.58 -10.78 -13.92
C LYS A 245 -8.37 -11.86 -14.97
N GLY A 246 -7.86 -11.51 -16.16
CA GLY A 246 -7.51 -12.47 -17.21
C GLY A 246 -6.30 -13.34 -16.87
N ILE A 247 -5.42 -12.87 -15.97
CA ILE A 247 -4.23 -13.61 -15.52
C ILE A 247 -4.51 -14.30 -14.18
N ASP A 248 -5.16 -13.57 -13.27
CA ASP A 248 -5.43 -14.00 -11.92
C ASP A 248 -6.91 -13.71 -11.56
N ALA A 249 -7.74 -14.73 -11.73
CA ALA A 249 -9.17 -14.64 -11.43
C ALA A 249 -9.48 -14.87 -9.94
N ARG A 250 -8.50 -15.24 -9.12
CA ARG A 250 -8.68 -15.62 -7.73
C ARG A 250 -8.58 -14.42 -6.79
N HIS A 251 -7.53 -13.62 -6.93
CA HIS A 251 -7.35 -12.47 -6.05
C HIS A 251 -8.31 -11.33 -6.39
N LEU A 252 -8.60 -10.54 -5.37
CA LEU A 252 -9.41 -9.34 -5.53
C LEU A 252 -8.69 -8.30 -6.39
N VAL A 253 -9.46 -7.45 -7.05
CA VAL A 253 -8.95 -6.28 -7.78
C VAL A 253 -9.60 -5.03 -7.22
N SER A 254 -8.78 -4.02 -6.97
CA SER A 254 -9.20 -2.71 -6.48
C SER A 254 -8.48 -1.58 -7.22
N THR A 255 -8.93 -0.36 -7.04
CA THR A 255 -8.42 0.79 -7.79
C THR A 255 -7.28 1.51 -7.12
N GLY A 256 -7.33 1.67 -5.77
CA GLY A 256 -6.48 2.56 -4.98
C GLY A 256 -6.91 4.03 -5.04
N SER A 257 -8.18 4.28 -5.34
CA SER A 257 -8.75 5.62 -5.50
C SER A 257 -8.89 6.35 -4.18
N GLU A 258 -8.68 7.67 -4.20
CA GLU A 258 -9.01 8.57 -3.10
C GLU A 258 -10.53 8.75 -2.89
N GLY A 259 -11.35 8.24 -3.80
CA GLY A 259 -12.79 8.51 -3.81
C GLY A 259 -13.14 9.68 -4.72
N LEU A 260 -14.08 10.52 -4.25
CA LEU A 260 -14.54 11.72 -4.94
C LEU A 260 -13.37 12.64 -5.36
N MET A 261 -12.37 12.78 -4.52
CA MET A 261 -11.19 13.62 -4.77
C MET A 261 -10.38 13.08 -5.96
N GLY A 262 -10.19 11.77 -6.04
CA GLY A 262 -9.47 11.10 -7.14
C GLY A 262 -10.23 11.08 -8.47
N CYS A 263 -11.53 11.39 -8.46
CA CYS A 263 -12.39 11.45 -9.65
C CYS A 263 -12.80 12.88 -10.02
N GLU A 264 -11.94 13.86 -9.82
CA GLU A 264 -12.15 15.27 -10.18
C GLU A 264 -13.52 15.81 -9.65
N PHE A 265 -13.84 15.43 -8.41
CA PHE A 265 -15.10 15.72 -7.71
C PHE A 265 -16.36 15.10 -8.36
N SER A 266 -16.21 14.06 -9.19
CA SER A 266 -17.33 13.30 -9.76
C SER A 266 -17.59 12.03 -8.96
N LEU A 267 -18.60 12.06 -8.10
CA LEU A 267 -19.07 10.86 -7.39
C LEU A 267 -19.64 9.83 -8.35
N GLU A 268 -20.26 10.28 -9.44
CA GLU A 268 -20.78 9.41 -10.51
C GLU A 268 -19.66 8.59 -11.14
N CYS A 269 -18.56 9.23 -11.56
CA CYS A 269 -17.40 8.52 -12.12
C CYS A 269 -16.81 7.51 -11.13
N TRP A 270 -16.66 7.90 -9.86
CA TRP A 270 -16.20 6.98 -8.82
C TRP A 270 -17.15 5.78 -8.67
N THR A 271 -18.46 6.03 -8.63
CA THR A 271 -19.48 4.98 -8.49
C THR A 271 -19.45 4.04 -9.69
N ASP A 272 -19.43 4.56 -10.89
CA ASP A 272 -19.42 3.76 -12.14
C ASP A 272 -18.17 2.85 -12.24
N ILE A 273 -17.02 3.34 -11.80
CA ILE A 273 -15.79 2.54 -11.76
C ILE A 273 -15.93 1.41 -10.75
N HIS A 274 -16.34 1.71 -9.51
CA HIS A 274 -16.37 0.73 -8.43
C HIS A 274 -17.57 -0.22 -8.50
N ALA A 275 -18.65 0.16 -9.17
CA ALA A 275 -19.78 -0.71 -9.45
C ALA A 275 -19.48 -1.76 -10.53
N ALA A 276 -18.45 -1.54 -11.35
CA ALA A 276 -18.10 -2.46 -12.43
C ALA A 276 -17.73 -3.85 -11.88
N PRO A 277 -18.08 -4.93 -12.63
CA PRO A 277 -17.85 -6.30 -12.16
C PRO A 277 -16.38 -6.66 -12.02
N GLU A 278 -15.49 -5.97 -12.72
CA GLU A 278 -14.04 -6.19 -12.67
C GLU A 278 -13.40 -5.68 -11.37
N ILE A 279 -14.06 -4.79 -10.64
CA ILE A 279 -13.59 -4.22 -9.37
C ILE A 279 -14.33 -4.91 -8.22
N ASP A 280 -13.63 -5.56 -7.33
CA ASP A 280 -14.22 -6.37 -6.27
C ASP A 280 -14.65 -5.55 -5.05
N TYR A 281 -13.90 -4.50 -4.70
CA TYR A 281 -14.22 -3.61 -3.59
C TYR A 281 -13.82 -2.17 -3.89
N ALA A 282 -14.46 -1.24 -3.22
CA ALA A 282 -14.24 0.20 -3.41
C ALA A 282 -13.17 0.73 -2.46
N ASN A 283 -12.46 1.76 -2.90
CA ASN A 283 -11.43 2.43 -2.12
C ASN A 283 -11.74 3.90 -1.92
N ILE A 284 -11.34 4.41 -0.77
CA ILE A 284 -11.24 5.83 -0.46
C ILE A 284 -9.99 6.10 0.37
N HIS A 285 -9.44 7.31 0.26
CA HIS A 285 -8.43 7.87 1.15
C HIS A 285 -9.01 9.10 1.84
N ILE A 286 -8.46 9.52 2.96
CA ILE A 286 -8.91 10.71 3.70
C ILE A 286 -7.72 11.49 4.25
N TRP A 287 -7.55 12.72 3.75
CA TRP A 287 -6.47 13.63 4.08
C TRP A 287 -6.98 15.00 4.54
N PRO A 288 -7.48 15.16 5.78
CA PRO A 288 -8.16 16.39 6.23
C PRO A 288 -7.32 17.65 6.08
N ALA A 289 -6.02 17.57 6.36
CA ALA A 289 -5.11 18.70 6.23
C ALA A 289 -4.79 19.03 4.79
N THR A 290 -4.42 18.03 3.98
CA THR A 290 -4.06 18.16 2.56
C THR A 290 -5.23 18.71 1.76
N TRP A 291 -6.45 18.24 2.05
CA TRP A 291 -7.67 18.70 1.39
C TRP A 291 -8.29 19.97 2.02
N ARG A 292 -7.62 20.54 3.02
CA ARG A 292 -8.02 21.79 3.68
C ARG A 292 -9.43 21.75 4.30
N TRP A 293 -9.87 20.57 4.76
CA TRP A 293 -11.12 20.43 5.52
C TRP A 293 -11.01 21.05 6.90
N ILE A 294 -9.80 21.09 7.43
CA ILE A 294 -9.44 21.76 8.65
C ILE A 294 -8.31 22.74 8.38
N LYS A 295 -8.33 23.90 9.03
CA LYS A 295 -7.24 24.85 8.94
C LYS A 295 -6.05 24.35 9.74
N ARG A 296 -4.85 24.73 9.28
CA ARG A 296 -3.59 24.28 9.90
C ARG A 296 -3.49 24.67 11.36
N ASP A 297 -3.93 25.87 11.72
CA ASP A 297 -3.94 26.38 13.10
C ASP A 297 -5.02 25.75 14.00
N GLU A 298 -6.02 25.08 13.43
CA GLU A 298 -7.07 24.37 14.14
C GLU A 298 -6.81 22.87 14.32
N MET A 299 -5.79 22.29 13.65
CA MET A 299 -5.61 20.82 13.56
C MET A 299 -5.49 20.13 14.92
N PHE A 300 -4.84 20.77 15.90
CA PHE A 300 -4.62 20.16 17.19
C PHE A 300 -5.66 20.57 18.24
N THR A 301 -6.39 21.65 18.01
CA THR A 301 -7.41 22.20 18.91
C THR A 301 -8.84 21.82 18.53
N ASN A 302 -9.08 21.46 17.27
CA ASN A 302 -10.41 21.16 16.74
C ASN A 302 -10.41 19.88 15.87
N VAL A 303 -9.93 18.79 16.42
CA VAL A 303 -9.87 17.46 15.74
C VAL A 303 -11.26 16.97 15.35
N GLU A 304 -12.29 17.31 16.13
CA GLU A 304 -13.69 16.94 15.91
C GLU A 304 -14.21 17.40 14.54
N LYS A 305 -13.72 18.53 14.04
CA LYS A 305 -14.06 19.02 12.70
C LYS A 305 -13.52 18.09 11.60
N ALA A 306 -12.28 17.62 11.74
CA ALA A 306 -11.71 16.63 10.83
C ALA A 306 -12.47 15.30 10.91
N CYS A 307 -12.83 14.86 12.11
CA CYS A 307 -13.61 13.65 12.34
C CYS A 307 -14.99 13.73 11.65
N GLN A 308 -15.70 14.84 11.82
CA GLN A 308 -17.01 15.03 11.21
C GLN A 308 -16.93 15.05 9.68
N ALA A 309 -15.99 15.79 9.10
CA ALA A 309 -15.78 15.83 7.65
C ALA A 309 -15.43 14.43 7.09
N SER A 310 -14.61 13.67 7.81
CA SER A 310 -14.28 12.30 7.43
C SER A 310 -15.50 11.38 7.45
N LYS A 311 -16.35 11.47 8.48
CA LYS A 311 -17.60 10.70 8.54
C LYS A 311 -18.53 11.02 7.37
N GLU A 312 -18.70 12.29 7.05
CA GLU A 312 -19.53 12.73 5.93
C GLU A 312 -19.02 12.23 4.60
N TYR A 313 -17.67 12.21 4.42
CA TYR A 313 -17.03 11.68 3.24
C TYR A 313 -17.27 10.17 3.09
N VAL A 314 -17.05 9.40 4.15
CA VAL A 314 -17.32 7.94 4.18
C VAL A 314 -18.81 7.67 3.89
N GLN A 315 -19.72 8.38 4.58
CA GLN A 315 -21.16 8.20 4.40
C GLN A 315 -21.59 8.44 2.96
N ARG A 316 -21.08 9.52 2.34
CA ARG A 316 -21.40 9.86 0.96
C ARG A 316 -21.00 8.77 -0.03
N HIS A 317 -19.82 8.16 0.14
CA HIS A 317 -19.35 7.07 -0.70
C HIS A 317 -20.12 5.78 -0.43
N TYR A 318 -20.41 5.49 0.82
CA TYR A 318 -21.23 4.34 1.19
C TYR A 318 -22.63 4.41 0.58
N ASP A 319 -23.29 5.56 0.66
CA ASP A 319 -24.62 5.75 0.08
C ASP A 319 -24.64 5.59 -1.45
N ALA A 320 -23.55 5.94 -2.12
CA ALA A 320 -23.43 5.80 -3.57
C ALA A 320 -23.21 4.33 -4.02
N ILE A 321 -22.50 3.50 -3.20
CA ILE A 321 -22.07 2.18 -3.64
C ILE A 321 -22.84 1.00 -3.00
N LYS A 322 -23.50 1.19 -1.85
CA LYS A 322 -24.13 0.11 -1.08
C LYS A 322 -25.09 -0.77 -1.88
N GLN A 323 -25.79 -0.21 -2.87
CA GLN A 323 -26.72 -0.95 -3.72
C GLN A 323 -26.03 -1.98 -4.64
N TYR A 324 -24.72 -1.83 -4.88
CA TYR A 324 -23.93 -2.74 -5.71
C TYR A 324 -23.25 -3.85 -4.90
N ALA A 325 -23.51 -3.90 -3.61
CA ALA A 325 -22.90 -4.88 -2.69
C ALA A 325 -21.36 -4.92 -2.76
N LYS A 326 -20.73 -3.75 -2.88
CA LYS A 326 -19.28 -3.59 -2.85
C LYS A 326 -18.85 -3.10 -1.47
N PRO A 327 -17.96 -3.83 -0.76
CA PRO A 327 -17.38 -3.30 0.47
C PRO A 327 -16.47 -2.11 0.18
N ILE A 328 -16.35 -1.18 1.14
CA ILE A 328 -15.42 -0.04 1.06
C ILE A 328 -14.27 -0.26 2.03
N VAL A 329 -13.05 0.00 1.57
CA VAL A 329 -11.86 0.07 2.41
C VAL A 329 -11.32 1.50 2.40
N LEU A 330 -11.08 2.05 3.59
CA LEU A 330 -10.33 3.30 3.77
C LEU A 330 -8.83 2.96 3.79
N GLU A 331 -8.15 3.08 2.64
CA GLU A 331 -6.80 2.56 2.46
C GLU A 331 -5.69 3.52 2.87
N GLU A 332 -6.03 4.78 3.02
CA GLU A 332 -5.11 5.78 3.58
C GLU A 332 -5.88 6.76 4.45
N PHE A 333 -5.36 6.96 5.65
CA PHE A 333 -5.68 8.08 6.51
C PHE A 333 -4.48 8.36 7.42
N GLY A 334 -4.28 9.61 7.75
CA GLY A 334 -3.20 10.02 8.63
C GLY A 334 -3.53 11.32 9.36
N TYR A 335 -2.78 11.59 10.42
CA TYR A 335 -2.84 12.84 11.16
C TYR A 335 -1.47 13.22 11.68
N HIS A 336 -1.17 14.52 11.67
CA HIS A 336 0.15 15.00 12.12
C HIS A 336 0.37 14.76 13.62
N ARG A 337 1.66 14.77 14.03
CA ARG A 337 2.03 14.90 15.43
C ARG A 337 1.66 16.29 15.94
N ASP A 338 1.42 16.40 17.23
CA ASP A 338 1.08 17.69 17.86
C ASP A 338 2.16 18.73 17.52
N ASP A 339 1.73 19.97 17.35
CA ASP A 339 2.56 21.13 17.00
C ASP A 339 3.39 20.96 15.69
N PHE A 340 2.93 20.09 14.77
CA PHE A 340 3.66 19.76 13.54
C PHE A 340 5.09 19.26 13.79
N SER A 341 5.32 18.57 14.88
CA SER A 341 6.61 17.93 15.14
C SER A 341 6.85 16.76 14.20
N PHE A 342 8.07 16.63 13.68
CA PHE A 342 8.52 15.48 12.89
C PHE A 342 9.32 14.47 13.72
N ALA A 343 9.69 14.84 14.94
CA ALA A 343 10.56 14.03 15.77
C ALA A 343 9.83 12.77 16.29
N PRO A 344 10.41 11.57 16.13
CA PRO A 344 9.89 10.35 16.74
C PRO A 344 9.72 10.51 18.26
N GLY A 345 8.60 10.02 18.81
CA GLY A 345 8.30 10.09 20.23
C GLY A 345 7.74 11.44 20.72
N SER A 346 7.59 12.45 19.83
CA SER A 346 6.85 13.67 20.21
C SER A 346 5.35 13.38 20.37
N PRO A 347 4.60 14.23 21.10
CA PRO A 347 3.19 13.98 21.39
C PRO A 347 2.32 13.75 20.16
N THR A 348 1.29 12.90 20.31
CA THR A 348 0.35 12.49 19.24
C THR A 348 -1.11 12.56 19.70
N VAL A 349 -1.47 13.46 20.62
CA VAL A 349 -2.79 13.52 21.24
C VAL A 349 -3.90 13.72 20.21
N ALA A 350 -3.70 14.63 19.26
CA ALA A 350 -4.66 14.88 18.18
C ALA A 350 -4.75 13.69 17.21
N ARG A 351 -3.61 13.09 16.87
CA ARG A 351 -3.55 11.85 16.06
C ARG A 351 -4.31 10.72 16.72
N ASP A 352 -4.10 10.48 18.00
CA ASP A 352 -4.73 9.38 18.73
C ASP A 352 -6.25 9.54 18.79
N LYS A 353 -6.75 10.76 18.96
CA LYS A 353 -8.18 11.08 18.87
C LYS A 353 -8.75 10.78 17.48
N TYR A 354 -8.04 11.22 16.44
CA TYR A 354 -8.46 11.01 15.05
C TYR A 354 -8.44 9.52 14.68
N TYR A 355 -7.37 8.79 15.04
CA TYR A 355 -7.25 7.34 14.79
C TYR A 355 -8.33 6.56 15.54
N THR A 356 -8.61 6.92 16.80
CA THR A 356 -9.72 6.34 17.58
C THR A 356 -11.05 6.54 16.87
N PHE A 357 -11.30 7.75 16.36
CA PHE A 357 -12.54 8.05 15.64
C PHE A 357 -12.66 7.23 14.34
N ILE A 358 -11.64 7.20 13.50
CA ILE A 358 -11.66 6.46 12.22
C ILE A 358 -11.84 4.95 12.47
N THR A 359 -11.12 4.39 13.42
CA THR A 359 -11.23 2.96 13.73
C THR A 359 -12.58 2.61 14.33
N ASN A 360 -13.18 3.47 15.16
CA ASN A 360 -14.54 3.29 15.64
C ASN A 360 -15.56 3.37 14.50
N LEU A 361 -15.41 4.33 13.58
CA LEU A 361 -16.28 4.44 12.40
C LEU A 361 -16.26 3.16 11.56
N MET A 362 -15.11 2.51 11.45
CA MET A 362 -14.95 1.22 10.76
C MET A 362 -15.60 0.08 11.58
N LEU A 363 -15.42 0.06 12.91
CA LEU A 363 -15.86 -1.05 13.76
C LEU A 363 -17.35 -1.04 14.06
N GLU A 364 -17.97 0.14 14.22
CA GLU A 364 -19.33 0.31 14.72
C GLU A 364 -20.42 0.26 13.64
N GLY A 365 -20.04 0.10 12.38
CA GLY A 365 -20.98 0.09 11.26
C GLY A 365 -20.57 -0.83 10.12
N ASP A 366 -21.39 -0.81 9.07
CA ASP A 366 -21.16 -1.57 7.83
C ASP A 366 -20.56 -0.71 6.70
N MET A 367 -20.24 0.57 6.98
CA MET A 367 -19.75 1.49 5.95
C MET A 367 -18.35 1.15 5.48
N LEU A 368 -17.48 0.66 6.38
CA LEU A 368 -16.11 0.31 6.06
C LEU A 368 -15.84 -1.15 6.41
N ALA A 369 -15.21 -1.87 5.49
CA ALA A 369 -14.78 -3.26 5.68
C ALA A 369 -13.37 -3.37 6.29
N GLY A 370 -12.57 -2.32 6.18
CA GLY A 370 -11.23 -2.24 6.73
C GLY A 370 -10.68 -0.83 6.65
N CYS A 371 -9.57 -0.58 7.33
CA CYS A 371 -8.84 0.66 7.21
C CYS A 371 -7.33 0.44 7.34
N ASN A 372 -6.52 1.18 6.54
CA ASN A 372 -5.07 1.16 6.60
C ASN A 372 -4.57 2.56 6.96
N PHE A 373 -3.84 2.71 8.05
CA PHE A 373 -3.23 3.99 8.38
C PHE A 373 -1.99 4.25 7.52
N TRP A 374 -1.73 5.52 7.25
CA TRP A 374 -0.51 6.00 6.62
C TRP A 374 0.41 6.60 7.69
N ALA A 375 1.63 6.06 7.93
CA ALA A 375 2.10 4.79 7.45
C ALA A 375 3.10 4.21 8.44
N TRP A 376 3.38 2.93 8.36
CA TRP A 376 4.31 2.25 9.27
C TRP A 376 5.74 2.71 9.04
N SER A 377 6.43 3.06 10.12
CA SER A 377 7.87 3.36 10.14
C SER A 377 8.62 2.47 11.12
N GLY A 378 7.92 1.95 12.13
CA GLY A 378 8.49 1.03 13.10
C GLY A 378 9.77 1.55 13.76
N SER A 379 10.83 0.77 13.65
CA SER A 379 12.15 1.10 14.22
C SER A 379 12.99 2.07 13.38
N ALA A 380 12.49 2.50 12.21
CA ALA A 380 13.19 3.49 11.40
C ALA A 380 13.33 4.83 12.15
N ARG A 381 14.43 5.52 11.90
CA ARG A 381 14.69 6.86 12.45
C ARG A 381 15.17 7.76 11.32
N PRO A 382 14.40 8.81 10.98
CA PRO A 382 14.80 9.76 9.95
C PRO A 382 16.15 10.41 10.31
N ALA A 383 17.11 10.38 9.38
CA ALA A 383 18.37 11.09 9.55
C ALA A 383 18.23 12.54 9.08
N HIS A 384 17.38 12.79 8.08
CA HIS A 384 17.13 14.10 7.49
C HIS A 384 15.64 14.41 7.47
N LEU A 385 15.25 15.70 7.38
CA LEU A 385 13.86 16.13 7.23
C LEU A 385 13.27 15.70 5.87
N TRP A 386 14.09 15.74 4.82
CA TRP A 386 13.78 15.21 3.50
C TRP A 386 14.63 13.98 3.29
N TRP A 387 14.00 12.88 2.86
CA TRP A 387 14.71 11.64 2.63
C TRP A 387 15.89 11.84 1.67
N GLU A 388 17.05 11.39 2.07
CA GLU A 388 18.26 11.35 1.25
C GLU A 388 18.58 9.91 0.85
N PRO A 389 19.25 9.70 -0.31
CA PRO A 389 19.60 8.36 -0.75
C PRO A 389 20.31 7.56 0.33
N TRP A 390 19.71 6.47 0.72
CA TRP A 390 20.17 5.46 1.69
C TRP A 390 19.88 5.77 3.17
N ASP A 391 19.12 6.82 3.45
CA ASP A 391 18.42 6.90 4.72
C ASP A 391 17.49 5.70 4.88
N ASP A 392 17.16 5.35 6.12
CA ASP A 392 16.08 4.39 6.38
C ASP A 392 14.79 4.85 5.70
N HIS A 393 14.11 3.93 5.02
CA HIS A 393 12.76 4.22 4.58
C HIS A 393 11.84 4.32 5.78
N THR A 394 10.99 5.34 5.78
CA THR A 394 9.90 5.54 6.73
C THR A 394 8.55 5.40 6.03
N GLY A 395 7.46 5.56 6.77
CA GLY A 395 6.11 5.61 6.20
C GLY A 395 5.91 6.79 5.24
N ASP A 396 6.62 7.90 5.49
CA ASP A 396 6.58 9.07 4.62
C ASP A 396 7.52 8.85 3.43
N PRO A 397 7.05 8.92 2.17
CA PRO A 397 7.88 8.75 0.99
C PRO A 397 8.83 9.94 0.79
N ALA A 398 9.76 9.82 -0.15
CA ALA A 398 10.84 10.78 -0.36
C ALA A 398 10.38 12.22 -0.70
N GLN A 399 9.14 12.40 -1.13
CA GLN A 399 8.53 13.70 -1.41
C GLN A 399 8.03 14.44 -0.17
N GLU A 400 7.88 13.74 0.96
CA GLU A 400 7.32 14.27 2.21
C GLU A 400 8.39 14.49 3.28
N GLU A 401 8.11 15.39 4.22
CA GLU A 401 8.93 15.54 5.41
C GLU A 401 8.90 14.27 6.24
N GLN A 402 10.05 13.73 6.54
CA GLN A 402 10.19 12.47 7.26
C GLN A 402 9.75 12.61 8.73
N GLY A 403 8.73 11.88 9.14
CA GLY A 403 8.05 11.99 10.42
C GLY A 403 6.69 12.70 10.34
N LEU A 404 6.26 13.15 9.16
CA LEU A 404 5.01 13.89 8.94
C LEU A 404 3.79 13.07 9.38
N TYR A 405 3.63 11.87 8.82
CA TYR A 405 2.54 10.93 9.13
C TYR A 405 3.04 9.63 9.74
N SER A 406 4.33 9.38 9.71
CA SER A 406 4.98 8.16 10.20
C SER A 406 4.51 7.73 11.58
N VAL A 407 4.22 6.43 11.72
CA VAL A 407 3.96 5.76 13.00
C VAL A 407 5.20 4.95 13.37
N PHE A 408 5.91 5.42 14.41
CA PHE A 408 7.12 4.79 14.91
C PHE A 408 6.83 3.83 16.08
N ASP A 409 7.76 2.94 16.34
CA ASP A 409 7.67 1.97 17.45
C ASP A 409 7.69 2.64 18.85
N CYS A 410 8.11 3.89 18.94
CA CYS A 410 8.08 4.70 20.15
C CYS A 410 6.78 5.52 20.32
N ASP A 411 5.83 5.46 19.40
CA ASP A 411 4.53 6.15 19.49
C ASP A 411 3.53 5.33 20.31
N HIS A 412 3.87 5.06 21.57
CA HIS A 412 3.17 4.08 22.40
C HIS A 412 1.67 4.32 22.52
N SER A 413 1.21 5.58 22.59
CA SER A 413 -0.21 5.90 22.67
C SER A 413 -0.95 5.58 21.37
N THR A 414 -0.39 5.96 20.21
CA THR A 414 -0.94 5.62 18.88
C THR A 414 -0.95 4.10 18.66
N LEU A 415 0.13 3.40 19.05
CA LEU A 415 0.19 1.93 18.96
C LEU A 415 -0.87 1.26 19.84
N GLY A 416 -1.15 1.83 21.04
CA GLY A 416 -2.23 1.38 21.90
C GLY A 416 -3.61 1.51 21.26
N VAL A 417 -3.90 2.62 20.57
CA VAL A 417 -5.14 2.82 19.81
C VAL A 417 -5.26 1.80 18.68
N ILE A 418 -4.18 1.61 17.90
CA ILE A 418 -4.15 0.66 16.78
C ILE A 418 -4.40 -0.77 17.28
N ALA A 419 -3.68 -1.22 18.31
CA ALA A 419 -3.82 -2.56 18.86
C ALA A 419 -5.22 -2.85 19.41
N ALA A 420 -5.80 -1.90 20.16
CA ALA A 420 -7.16 -2.02 20.67
C ALA A 420 -8.20 -2.14 19.56
N ALA A 421 -8.04 -1.35 18.48
CA ALA A 421 -8.93 -1.41 17.32
C ALA A 421 -8.77 -2.73 16.55
N ALA A 422 -7.55 -3.20 16.33
CA ALA A 422 -7.26 -4.46 15.66
C ALA A 422 -7.81 -5.68 16.42
N GLU A 423 -7.70 -5.67 17.75
CA GLU A 423 -8.30 -6.71 18.59
C GLU A 423 -9.83 -6.75 18.46
N ARG A 424 -10.50 -5.58 18.46
CA ARG A 424 -11.94 -5.47 18.26
C ARG A 424 -12.36 -5.96 16.86
N ALA A 425 -11.59 -5.62 15.82
CA ALA A 425 -11.82 -6.08 14.44
C ALA A 425 -11.76 -7.61 14.34
N ARG A 426 -10.74 -8.23 14.97
CA ARG A 426 -10.63 -9.69 15.04
C ARG A 426 -11.81 -10.34 15.76
N LYS A 427 -12.28 -9.78 16.87
CA LYS A 427 -13.46 -10.28 17.59
C LYS A 427 -14.74 -10.19 16.77
N ALA A 428 -14.90 -9.13 15.97
CA ALA A 428 -16.03 -8.95 15.05
C ALA A 428 -15.99 -9.93 13.86
N SER A 429 -14.84 -10.55 13.60
CA SER A 429 -14.61 -11.53 12.53
C SER A 429 -14.74 -12.99 13.02
N GLN A 430 -14.98 -13.23 14.30
CA GLN A 430 -15.18 -14.56 14.90
C GLN A 430 -16.64 -14.98 14.88
#